data_cacf241bf2801fe32cf4a595534838aa
#
_entry.id   cacf241bf2801fe32cf4a595534838aa
#
_cell.length_a   1.000
_cell.length_b   1.000
_cell.length_c   1.000
_cell.angle_alpha   90.00
_cell.angle_beta   90.00
_cell.angle_gamma   90.00
#
_symmetry.space_group_name_H-M   'P 1'
#
loop_
_entity.id
_entity.type
_entity.pdbx_description
1 polymer ?
#
loop_
_entity_poly.entity_id
_entity_poly.type
_entity_poly.pdbx_seq_one_letter_code
_entity_poly.pdbx_strand_id
1 'polypeptide(L)'
;MTIEEIKEYICSEGLDVKSRKRDIVYRRIYLFRYLKQMEGMSLISIGKMFNRDHSTVIHGLRTFDNVKLYEDFMDYTRKEFELFKINTFRRDLYTLNRTPVQFSKEQFETIVEVRIKENIETNEEAIKFIIDDYLRKN
;
A
#
# COMPACT_ATOMS: atom_id res chain seq x y z
N MET A 1 13.52 13.55 -2.21
CA MET A 1 13.31 14.26 -3.50
C MET A 1 12.51 15.53 -3.31
N THR A 2 12.88 16.57 -4.04
CA THR A 2 12.09 17.79 -4.08
C THR A 2 10.88 17.61 -5.01
N ILE A 3 9.90 18.51 -4.90
CA ILE A 3 8.72 18.49 -5.78
C ILE A 3 9.14 18.67 -7.24
N GLU A 4 10.14 19.51 -7.50
CA GLU A 4 10.65 19.70 -8.85
C GLU A 4 11.27 18.43 -9.44
N GLU A 5 12.02 17.69 -8.63
CA GLU A 5 12.59 16.41 -9.04
C GLU A 5 11.49 15.37 -9.32
N ILE A 6 10.42 15.37 -8.54
CA ILE A 6 9.27 14.48 -8.75
C ILE A 6 8.57 14.83 -10.06
N LYS A 7 8.40 16.12 -10.36
CA LYS A 7 7.83 16.57 -11.66
C LYS A 7 8.67 16.10 -12.84
N GLU A 8 9.98 16.21 -12.72
CA GLU A 8 10.92 15.73 -13.76
C GLU A 8 10.79 14.22 -13.94
N TYR A 9 10.68 13.48 -12.85
CA TYR A 9 10.48 12.04 -12.89
C TYR A 9 9.19 11.68 -13.61
N ILE A 10 8.09 12.34 -13.28
CA ILE A 10 6.78 12.11 -13.91
C ILE A 10 6.86 12.34 -15.42
N CYS A 11 7.51 13.42 -15.84
CA CYS A 11 7.68 13.75 -17.24
C CYS A 11 8.58 12.75 -17.96
N SER A 12 9.72 12.39 -17.37
CA SER A 12 10.67 11.47 -17.99
C SER A 12 10.13 10.05 -18.14
N GLU A 13 9.28 9.63 -17.22
CA GLU A 13 8.64 8.31 -17.26
C GLU A 13 7.33 8.29 -18.05
N GLY A 14 6.91 9.42 -18.59
CA GLY A 14 5.69 9.50 -19.39
C GLY A 14 4.42 9.29 -18.60
N LEU A 15 4.40 9.63 -17.33
CA LEU A 15 3.24 9.42 -16.46
C LEU A 15 2.21 10.54 -16.56
N ASP A 16 2.56 11.64 -17.18
CA ASP A 16 1.67 12.79 -17.41
C ASP A 16 0.93 12.74 -18.75
N VAL A 17 1.21 11.74 -19.57
CA VAL A 17 0.55 11.58 -20.88
C VAL A 17 -0.82 10.90 -20.72
N LYS A 18 -1.68 11.11 -21.71
CA LYS A 18 -3.00 10.46 -21.73
C LYS A 18 -2.86 9.00 -22.14
N SER A 19 -2.77 8.11 -21.17
CA SER A 19 -2.72 6.67 -21.40
C SER A 19 -3.61 5.96 -20.39
N ARG A 20 -4.31 4.92 -20.85
CA ARG A 20 -5.12 4.04 -20.02
C ARG A 20 -4.47 2.67 -19.84
N LYS A 21 -3.23 2.51 -20.26
CA LYS A 21 -2.50 1.25 -20.05
C LYS A 21 -2.36 0.99 -18.55
N ARG A 22 -2.54 -0.26 -18.16
CA ARG A 22 -2.56 -0.65 -16.75
C ARG A 22 -1.28 -0.26 -16.01
N ASP A 23 -0.13 -0.48 -16.61
CA ASP A 23 1.15 -0.15 -16.02
C ASP A 23 1.26 1.37 -15.70
N ILE A 24 0.89 2.20 -16.66
CA ILE A 24 0.92 3.67 -16.49
C ILE A 24 -0.09 4.11 -15.43
N VAL A 25 -1.30 3.57 -15.47
CA VAL A 25 -2.35 3.91 -14.51
C VAL A 25 -1.95 3.51 -13.08
N TYR A 26 -1.40 2.32 -12.90
CA TYR A 26 -0.95 1.85 -11.59
C TYR A 26 0.19 2.69 -11.03
N ARG A 27 1.14 3.08 -11.89
CA ARG A 27 2.25 3.93 -11.49
C ARG A 27 1.77 5.32 -11.06
N ARG A 28 0.80 5.89 -11.77
CA ARG A 28 0.17 7.16 -11.36
C ARG A 28 -0.53 7.02 -10.01
N ILE A 29 -1.30 5.97 -9.83
CA ILE A 29 -2.04 5.71 -8.59
C ILE A 29 -1.10 5.65 -7.39
N TYR A 30 0.04 4.98 -7.54
CA TYR A 30 1.05 4.91 -6.49
C TYR A 30 1.57 6.31 -6.13
N LEU A 31 1.90 7.12 -7.13
CA LEU A 31 2.40 8.48 -6.90
C LEU A 31 1.33 9.41 -6.35
N PHE A 32 0.07 9.25 -6.73
CA PHE A 32 -1.03 9.98 -6.10
C PHE A 32 -1.04 9.75 -4.59
N ARG A 33 -0.92 8.51 -4.17
CA ARG A 33 -0.89 8.17 -2.75
C ARG A 33 0.35 8.75 -2.06
N TYR A 34 1.50 8.62 -2.68
CA TYR A 34 2.74 9.17 -2.14
C TYR A 34 2.64 10.68 -1.93
N LEU A 35 2.22 11.41 -2.96
CA LEU A 35 2.13 12.86 -2.91
C LEU A 35 1.09 13.34 -1.88
N LYS A 36 -0.03 12.65 -1.78
CA LYS A 36 -1.06 12.99 -0.82
C LYS A 36 -0.62 12.71 0.62
N GLN A 37 -0.06 11.55 0.85
CA GLN A 37 0.23 11.07 2.19
C GLN A 37 1.58 11.55 2.73
N MET A 38 2.61 11.51 1.93
CA MET A 38 3.98 11.82 2.36
C MET A 38 4.33 13.29 2.15
N GLU A 39 3.83 13.92 1.11
CA GLU A 39 4.12 15.32 0.80
C GLU A 39 2.98 16.26 1.21
N GLY A 40 1.83 15.75 1.61
CA GLY A 40 0.70 16.55 2.06
C GLY A 40 0.09 17.46 0.99
N MET A 41 0.25 17.13 -0.28
CA MET A 41 -0.25 17.95 -1.37
C MET A 41 -1.78 17.88 -1.48
N SER A 42 -2.39 18.98 -1.94
CA SER A 42 -3.82 19.01 -2.23
C SER A 42 -4.15 18.17 -3.47
N LEU A 43 -5.39 17.71 -3.58
CA LEU A 43 -5.85 16.91 -4.72
C LEU A 43 -5.70 17.68 -6.02
N ILE A 44 -5.96 18.99 -6.00
CA ILE A 44 -5.84 19.86 -7.18
C ILE A 44 -4.38 19.98 -7.60
N SER A 45 -3.47 20.17 -6.65
CA SER A 45 -2.03 20.27 -6.94
C SER A 45 -1.47 18.98 -7.50
N ILE A 46 -1.87 17.84 -6.96
CA ILE A 46 -1.48 16.52 -7.48
C ILE A 46 -1.97 16.35 -8.92
N GLY A 47 -3.24 16.68 -9.16
CA GLY A 47 -3.83 16.58 -10.49
C GLY A 47 -3.05 17.40 -11.52
N LYS A 48 -2.64 18.60 -11.17
CA LYS A 48 -1.86 19.47 -12.06
C LYS A 48 -0.52 18.85 -12.46
N MET A 49 0.13 18.14 -11.56
CA MET A 49 1.40 17.46 -11.87
C MET A 49 1.26 16.40 -12.96
N PHE A 50 0.08 15.81 -13.08
CA PHE A 50 -0.21 14.75 -14.05
C PHE A 50 -1.11 15.19 -15.19
N ASN A 51 -1.42 16.48 -15.29
CA ASN A 51 -2.41 17.01 -16.25
C ASN A 51 -3.77 16.34 -16.12
N ARG A 52 -4.20 16.12 -14.88
CA ARG A 52 -5.47 15.48 -14.56
C ARG A 52 -6.27 16.35 -13.61
N ASP A 53 -7.58 16.15 -13.62
CA ASP A 53 -8.46 16.82 -12.73
C ASP A 53 -8.44 16.12 -11.34
N HIS A 54 -8.89 16.82 -10.31
CA HIS A 54 -8.86 16.32 -8.93
C HIS A 54 -9.73 15.07 -8.74
N SER A 55 -10.81 14.91 -9.51
CA SER A 55 -11.66 13.71 -9.44
C SER A 55 -10.91 12.46 -9.89
N THR A 56 -10.01 12.57 -10.85
CA THR A 56 -9.13 11.47 -11.26
C THR A 56 -8.20 11.06 -10.11
N VAL A 57 -7.68 12.03 -9.36
CA VAL A 57 -6.83 11.76 -8.20
C VAL A 57 -7.63 11.06 -7.10
N ILE A 58 -8.84 11.52 -6.80
CA ILE A 58 -9.73 10.89 -5.81
C ILE A 58 -9.99 9.43 -6.19
N HIS A 59 -10.36 9.19 -7.45
CA HIS A 59 -10.60 7.84 -7.94
C HIS A 59 -9.36 6.96 -7.83
N GLY A 60 -8.19 7.50 -8.18
CA GLY A 60 -6.92 6.80 -8.06
C GLY A 60 -6.59 6.42 -6.61
N LEU A 61 -6.83 7.31 -5.65
CA LEU A 61 -6.59 7.04 -4.25
C LEU A 61 -7.49 5.92 -3.72
N ARG A 62 -8.75 5.89 -4.15
CA ARG A 62 -9.67 4.79 -3.81
C ARG A 62 -9.23 3.47 -4.42
N THR A 63 -8.81 3.52 -5.68
CA THR A 63 -8.33 2.33 -6.39
C THR A 63 -7.06 1.77 -5.73
N PHE A 64 -6.17 2.64 -5.24
CA PHE A 64 -4.96 2.22 -4.53
C PHE A 64 -5.28 1.27 -3.38
N ASP A 65 -6.28 1.59 -2.57
CA ASP A 65 -6.66 0.76 -1.43
C ASP A 65 -7.15 -0.63 -1.85
N ASN A 66 -7.69 -0.74 -3.06
CA ASN A 66 -8.17 -2.02 -3.60
C ASN A 66 -7.04 -2.86 -4.22
N VAL A 67 -6.04 -2.22 -4.85
CA VAL A 67 -5.05 -2.93 -5.66
C VAL A 67 -3.66 -3.02 -5.04
N LYS A 68 -3.39 -2.30 -3.95
CA LYS A 68 -2.05 -2.20 -3.36
C LYS A 68 -1.40 -3.53 -3.00
N LEU A 69 -2.19 -4.57 -2.74
CA LEU A 69 -1.70 -5.91 -2.41
C LEU A 69 -1.71 -6.87 -3.59
N TYR A 70 -2.19 -6.42 -4.75
CA TYR A 70 -2.18 -7.26 -5.94
C TYR A 70 -0.77 -7.41 -6.49
N GLU A 71 -0.43 -8.62 -6.89
CA GLU A 71 0.89 -8.94 -7.41
C GLU A 71 1.24 -8.10 -8.64
N ASP A 72 0.30 -7.94 -9.57
CA ASP A 72 0.53 -7.14 -10.77
C ASP A 72 0.73 -5.66 -10.44
N PHE A 73 0.00 -5.12 -9.46
CA PHE A 73 0.22 -3.74 -9.01
C PHE A 73 1.63 -3.57 -8.46
N MET A 74 2.08 -4.48 -7.61
CA MET A 74 3.42 -4.43 -7.05
C MET A 74 4.50 -4.55 -8.12
N ASP A 75 4.29 -5.39 -9.12
CA ASP A 75 5.24 -5.55 -10.23
C ASP A 75 5.35 -4.28 -11.07
N TYR A 76 4.22 -3.67 -11.43
CA TYR A 76 4.22 -2.45 -12.25
C TYR A 76 4.74 -1.24 -11.50
N THR A 77 4.62 -1.19 -10.17
CA THR A 77 5.04 -0.05 -9.35
C THR A 77 6.35 -0.26 -8.63
N ARG A 78 7.12 -1.27 -9.01
CA ARG A 78 8.39 -1.60 -8.34
C ARG A 78 9.36 -0.42 -8.30
N LYS A 79 9.50 0.30 -9.41
CA LYS A 79 10.39 1.46 -9.52
C LYS A 79 9.95 2.58 -8.59
N GLU A 80 8.66 2.87 -8.57
CA GLU A 80 8.08 3.89 -7.67
C GLU A 80 8.22 3.45 -6.21
N PHE A 81 8.02 2.18 -5.92
CA PHE A 81 8.18 1.65 -4.57
C PHE A 81 9.61 1.84 -4.05
N GLU A 82 10.61 1.65 -4.89
CA GLU A 82 12.00 1.84 -4.50
C GLU A 82 12.36 3.31 -4.26
N LEU A 83 11.85 4.21 -5.10
CA LEU A 83 12.17 5.63 -5.06
C LEU A 83 11.29 6.43 -4.09
N PHE A 84 10.04 6.05 -3.94
CA PHE A 84 9.02 6.79 -3.19
C PHE A 84 8.40 5.87 -2.13
N LYS A 85 9.02 5.80 -0.98
CA LYS A 85 8.56 4.93 0.11
C LYS A 85 7.30 5.47 0.77
N ILE A 86 6.30 4.62 0.93
CA ILE A 86 5.06 4.95 1.62
C ILE A 86 4.98 4.12 2.91
N ASN A 87 4.91 4.79 4.04
CA ASN A 87 4.86 4.13 5.35
C ASN A 87 3.60 3.29 5.56
N THR A 88 2.53 3.57 4.81
CA THR A 88 1.27 2.84 4.88
C THR A 88 1.43 1.35 4.61
N PHE A 89 2.36 0.95 3.75
CA PHE A 89 2.60 -0.47 3.49
C PHE A 89 3.03 -1.19 4.76
N ARG A 90 3.87 -0.58 5.57
CA ARG A 90 4.25 -1.14 6.88
C ARG A 90 3.05 -1.27 7.80
N ARG A 91 2.23 -0.23 7.86
CA ARG A 91 1.04 -0.21 8.71
C ARG A 91 0.06 -1.32 8.30
N ASP A 92 -0.12 -1.53 7.00
CA ASP A 92 -1.01 -2.58 6.49
C ASP A 92 -0.48 -3.98 6.79
N LEU A 93 0.83 -4.15 6.85
CA LEU A 93 1.45 -5.42 7.24
C LEU A 93 1.22 -5.74 8.72
N TYR A 94 1.12 -4.70 9.58
CA TYR A 94 0.92 -4.89 11.02
C TYR A 94 -0.55 -4.92 11.44
N THR A 95 -1.46 -4.57 10.55
CA THR A 95 -2.88 -4.44 10.88
C THR A 95 -3.68 -5.50 10.13
N LEU A 96 -3.70 -6.72 10.66
CA LEU A 96 -4.32 -7.87 10.00
C LEU A 96 -5.82 -7.72 9.76
N ASN A 97 -6.51 -6.91 10.55
CA ASN A 97 -7.92 -6.63 10.36
C ASN A 97 -8.22 -5.83 9.09
N ARG A 98 -7.22 -5.18 8.51
CA ARG A 98 -7.33 -4.43 7.24
C ARG A 98 -6.81 -5.21 6.05
N THR A 99 -6.07 -6.28 6.31
CA THR A 99 -5.48 -7.13 5.26
C THR A 99 -6.42 -8.30 5.03
N PRO A 100 -6.87 -8.55 3.79
CA PRO A 100 -7.77 -9.67 3.53
C PRO A 100 -7.00 -10.99 3.56
N VAL A 101 -6.44 -11.31 4.71
CA VAL A 101 -5.76 -12.58 4.93
C VAL A 101 -6.80 -13.61 5.37
N GLN A 102 -6.88 -14.69 4.60
CA GLN A 102 -7.75 -15.82 4.95
C GLN A 102 -6.91 -16.93 5.55
N PHE A 103 -7.37 -17.43 6.67
CA PHE A 103 -6.75 -18.57 7.32
C PHE A 103 -7.56 -19.85 7.04
N SER A 104 -6.87 -20.98 6.92
CA SER A 104 -7.54 -22.26 6.89
C SER A 104 -8.19 -22.54 8.24
N LYS A 105 -9.12 -23.52 8.28
CA LYS A 105 -9.76 -23.91 9.52
C LYS A 105 -8.73 -24.32 10.59
N GLU A 106 -7.72 -25.09 10.21
CA GLU A 106 -6.66 -25.53 11.12
C GLU A 106 -5.83 -24.35 11.64
N GLN A 107 -5.49 -23.41 10.77
CA GLN A 107 -4.75 -22.21 11.17
C GLN A 107 -5.56 -21.36 12.14
N PHE A 108 -6.83 -21.17 11.87
CA PHE A 108 -7.71 -20.40 12.75
C PHE A 108 -7.86 -21.06 14.11
N GLU A 109 -8.05 -22.37 14.14
CA GLU A 109 -8.14 -23.13 15.39
C GLU A 109 -6.86 -23.02 16.22
N THR A 110 -5.69 -23.06 15.58
CA THR A 110 -4.40 -22.86 16.24
C THR A 110 -4.31 -21.48 16.89
N ILE A 111 -4.75 -20.44 16.18
CA ILE A 111 -4.76 -19.08 16.71
C ILE A 111 -5.65 -18.99 17.96
N VAL A 112 -6.83 -19.58 17.90
CA VAL A 112 -7.78 -19.57 19.03
C VAL A 112 -7.21 -20.34 20.23
N GLU A 113 -6.60 -21.49 20.00
CA GLU A 113 -5.96 -22.29 21.05
C GLU A 113 -4.85 -21.50 21.77
N VAL A 114 -3.98 -20.84 21.03
CA VAL A 114 -2.92 -20.00 21.59
C VAL A 114 -3.51 -18.84 22.39
N ARG A 115 -4.55 -18.22 21.85
CA ARG A 115 -5.23 -17.12 22.55
C ARG A 115 -5.75 -17.55 23.91
N ILE A 116 -6.39 -18.70 23.97
CA ILE A 116 -6.97 -19.24 25.21
C ILE A 116 -5.85 -19.63 26.18
N LYS A 117 -4.86 -20.37 25.69
CA LYS A 117 -3.75 -20.88 26.50
C LYS A 117 -2.94 -19.75 27.13
N GLU A 118 -2.65 -18.69 26.39
CA GLU A 118 -1.82 -17.57 26.84
C GLU A 118 -2.66 -16.42 27.41
N ASN A 119 -3.96 -16.59 27.52
CA ASN A 119 -4.88 -15.58 28.04
C ASN A 119 -4.78 -14.25 27.30
N ILE A 120 -4.79 -14.32 25.97
CA ILE A 120 -4.70 -13.17 25.07
C ILE A 120 -6.10 -12.74 24.66
N GLU A 121 -6.38 -11.42 24.63
CA GLU A 121 -7.72 -10.91 24.38
C GLU A 121 -8.15 -11.00 22.92
N THR A 122 -7.22 -10.80 21.98
CA THR A 122 -7.56 -10.72 20.55
C THR A 122 -6.81 -11.75 19.74
N ASN A 123 -7.39 -12.14 18.60
CA ASN A 123 -6.74 -13.04 17.65
C ASN A 123 -5.49 -12.42 17.04
N GLU A 124 -5.49 -11.10 16.84
CA GLU A 124 -4.33 -10.39 16.29
C GLU A 124 -3.12 -10.48 17.19
N GLU A 125 -3.33 -10.30 18.49
CA GLU A 125 -2.27 -10.44 19.48
C GLU A 125 -1.78 -11.89 19.57
N ALA A 126 -2.67 -12.86 19.42
CA ALA A 126 -2.29 -14.26 19.37
C ALA A 126 -1.39 -14.58 18.18
N ILE A 127 -1.71 -14.00 17.01
CA ILE A 127 -0.88 -14.16 15.81
C ILE A 127 0.51 -13.55 16.02
N LYS A 128 0.58 -12.37 16.60
CA LYS A 128 1.87 -11.74 16.95
C LYS A 128 2.67 -12.60 17.92
N PHE A 129 2.02 -13.16 18.91
CA PHE A 129 2.65 -14.06 19.88
C PHE A 129 3.26 -15.29 19.19
N ILE A 130 2.53 -15.89 18.26
CA ILE A 130 3.00 -17.06 17.50
C ILE A 130 4.24 -16.71 16.68
N ILE A 131 4.22 -15.56 16.00
CA ILE A 131 5.33 -15.11 15.18
C ILE A 131 6.55 -14.84 16.06
N ASP A 132 6.39 -14.15 17.17
CA ASP A 132 7.49 -13.83 18.09
C ASP A 132 8.09 -15.11 18.67
N ASP A 133 7.27 -16.08 19.03
CA ASP A 133 7.72 -17.37 19.53
C ASP A 133 8.54 -18.12 18.47
N TYR A 134 8.07 -18.13 17.23
CA TYR A 134 8.81 -18.74 16.12
C TYR A 134 10.18 -18.07 15.92
N LEU A 135 10.22 -16.76 15.96
CA LEU A 135 11.47 -16.00 15.77
C LEU A 135 12.47 -16.27 16.90
N ARG A 136 11.99 -16.43 18.13
CA ARG A 136 12.87 -16.74 19.27
C ARG A 136 13.49 -18.14 19.17
N LYS A 137 12.76 -19.10 18.61
CA LYS A 137 13.23 -20.48 18.46
C LYS A 137 14.17 -20.66 17.28
N ASN A 138 14.18 -19.72 16.37
CA ASN A 138 15.02 -19.75 15.17
C ASN A 138 15.96 -18.55 15.15
#